data_3eb50dcb266d2254f3fd8c7c01872d91
#
_entry.id   3eb50dcb266d2254f3fd8c7c01872d91
#
_cell.length_a   1.000
_cell.length_b   1.000
_cell.length_c   1.000
_cell.angle_alpha   90.00
_cell.angle_beta   90.00
_cell.angle_gamma   90.00
#
_symmetry.space_group_name_H-M   'P 1'
#
loop_
_entity.id
_entity.type
_entity.pdbx_description
1 polymer ?
#
loop_
_entity_poly.entity_id
_entity_poly.type
_entity_poly.pdbx_seq_one_letter_code
_entity_poly.pdbx_strand_id
1 'polypeptide(L)'
;MSIITDIYAREVLDSRGNPTIEVEVYTESGAFGRGMVPSGASTGEYEAVELRDGDKARYLGKGVTKAVDNVNNIIAEAIIGYDVRDQMAIDKAMIDLDGTPNKGKLGANAILGVSIAVARAAADYLEVPLYHYLGGFNTKVLPTPMMNIINGGSHADNSIDFQEFMIMPVGAPTFKEALRMGAEVFHALASILKGRGLATSVGDEGGFAPNLGSNEEGFEVIIEAIEKAGYVPGKDVVLAMDAASSEFYDKEKGVYVLADSGEGEKTTEEMIAFYEELVSKYPIISIEDGLDENDWDGFKKLTEVLGDKVQLVGDDLFVTNTEILSKGIEQGIGNSILIKV
;
A
#
# COMPACT_ATOMS: atom_id res chain seq x y z
N MET A 1 -0.80 -29.38 -21.64
CA MET A 1 -0.01 -28.24 -22.17
C MET A 1 -0.32 -27.02 -21.32
N SER A 2 0.53 -26.00 -21.38
CA SER A 2 0.43 -24.75 -20.59
C SER A 2 -0.50 -23.69 -21.22
N ILE A 3 -1.34 -24.10 -22.15
CA ILE A 3 -2.22 -23.21 -22.92
C ILE A 3 -3.46 -22.87 -22.10
N ILE A 4 -3.81 -21.59 -22.03
CA ILE A 4 -5.03 -21.09 -21.41
C ILE A 4 -6.24 -21.55 -22.20
N THR A 5 -7.17 -22.24 -21.55
CA THR A 5 -8.39 -22.77 -22.14
C THR A 5 -9.64 -22.03 -21.71
N ASP A 6 -9.62 -21.45 -20.52
CA ASP A 6 -10.77 -20.71 -19.98
C ASP A 6 -10.33 -19.65 -18.96
N ILE A 7 -11.10 -18.56 -18.91
CA ILE A 7 -10.94 -17.46 -17.95
C ILE A 7 -12.32 -17.06 -17.48
N TYR A 8 -12.49 -17.01 -16.17
CA TYR A 8 -13.76 -16.64 -15.59
C TYR A 8 -13.59 -15.68 -14.41
N ALA A 9 -14.33 -14.58 -14.44
CA ALA A 9 -14.35 -13.59 -13.38
C ALA A 9 -15.71 -13.51 -12.70
N ARG A 10 -15.68 -13.15 -11.41
CA ARG A 10 -16.87 -12.86 -10.60
C ARG A 10 -16.64 -11.69 -9.66
N GLU A 11 -17.73 -11.06 -9.24
CA GLU A 11 -17.70 -10.08 -8.15
C GLU A 11 -17.71 -10.81 -6.80
N VAL A 12 -16.82 -10.40 -5.90
CA VAL A 12 -16.75 -10.88 -4.50
C VAL A 12 -16.66 -9.68 -3.58
N LEU A 13 -16.71 -9.88 -2.25
CA LEU A 13 -16.59 -8.80 -1.28
C LEU A 13 -15.20 -8.81 -0.63
N ASP A 14 -14.63 -7.64 -0.44
CA ASP A 14 -13.41 -7.43 0.35
C ASP A 14 -13.70 -7.45 1.87
N SER A 15 -12.65 -7.26 2.70
CA SER A 15 -12.76 -7.26 4.16
C SER A 15 -13.61 -6.11 4.73
N ARG A 16 -13.84 -5.05 3.94
CA ARG A 16 -14.69 -3.90 4.30
C ARG A 16 -16.12 -4.04 3.76
N GLY A 17 -16.43 -5.16 3.07
CA GLY A 17 -17.73 -5.40 2.45
C GLY A 17 -17.97 -4.64 1.14
N ASN A 18 -16.90 -4.09 0.52
CA ASN A 18 -17.00 -3.50 -0.79
C ASN A 18 -16.78 -4.56 -1.88
N PRO A 19 -17.47 -4.45 -3.03
CA PRO A 19 -17.23 -5.33 -4.17
C PRO A 19 -15.80 -5.20 -4.70
N THR A 20 -15.23 -6.36 -5.05
CA THR A 20 -14.00 -6.46 -5.81
C THR A 20 -14.09 -7.62 -6.80
N ILE A 21 -13.07 -7.81 -7.65
CA ILE A 21 -13.05 -8.82 -8.68
C ILE A 21 -12.20 -10.03 -8.25
N GLU A 22 -12.71 -11.22 -8.50
CA GLU A 22 -11.97 -12.48 -8.48
C GLU A 22 -11.93 -13.05 -9.88
N VAL A 23 -10.74 -13.50 -10.33
CA VAL A 23 -10.52 -14.10 -11.64
C VAL A 23 -9.93 -15.49 -11.48
N GLU A 24 -10.38 -16.43 -12.28
CA GLU A 24 -9.86 -17.78 -12.40
C GLU A 24 -9.35 -18.02 -13.83
N VAL A 25 -8.20 -18.69 -13.93
CA VAL A 25 -7.56 -19.09 -15.20
C VAL A 25 -7.33 -20.58 -15.19
N TYR A 26 -7.75 -21.25 -16.26
CA TYR A 26 -7.64 -22.69 -16.46
C TYR A 26 -6.74 -22.98 -17.66
N THR A 27 -5.97 -24.06 -17.57
CA THR A 27 -5.09 -24.52 -18.64
C THR A 27 -5.50 -25.90 -19.15
N GLU A 28 -5.00 -26.24 -20.34
CA GLU A 28 -5.20 -27.56 -20.97
C GLU A 28 -4.71 -28.74 -20.11
N SER A 29 -3.66 -28.52 -19.31
CA SER A 29 -3.11 -29.53 -18.37
C SER A 29 -3.95 -29.69 -17.12
N GLY A 30 -4.93 -28.85 -16.86
CA GLY A 30 -5.68 -28.76 -15.62
C GLY A 30 -5.02 -27.89 -14.56
N ALA A 31 -3.89 -27.25 -14.85
CA ALA A 31 -3.32 -26.25 -13.95
C ALA A 31 -4.26 -25.05 -13.83
N PHE A 32 -4.31 -24.49 -12.61
CA PHE A 32 -5.30 -23.51 -12.20
C PHE A 32 -4.66 -22.36 -11.44
N GLY A 33 -5.14 -21.14 -11.71
CA GLY A 33 -4.76 -19.96 -10.94
C GLY A 33 -5.96 -19.08 -10.63
N ARG A 34 -5.96 -18.47 -9.44
CA ARG A 34 -7.01 -17.57 -9.00
C ARG A 34 -6.39 -16.29 -8.44
N GLY A 35 -6.85 -15.14 -8.95
CA GLY A 35 -6.46 -13.82 -8.50
C GLY A 35 -7.65 -13.04 -7.93
N MET A 36 -7.46 -12.35 -6.83
CA MET A 36 -8.37 -11.34 -6.31
C MET A 36 -7.63 -10.02 -6.24
N VAL A 37 -8.32 -8.93 -6.57
CA VAL A 37 -7.73 -7.60 -6.60
C VAL A 37 -8.20 -6.82 -5.39
N PRO A 38 -7.32 -6.53 -4.42
CA PRO A 38 -7.67 -5.66 -3.31
C PRO A 38 -7.86 -4.22 -3.79
N SER A 39 -8.66 -3.45 -3.04
CA SER A 39 -8.84 -2.02 -3.27
C SER A 39 -8.22 -1.24 -2.12
N GLY A 40 -7.43 -0.20 -2.41
CA GLY A 40 -6.91 0.73 -1.42
C GLY A 40 -8.03 1.49 -0.69
N ALA A 41 -7.73 2.00 0.50
CA ALA A 41 -8.61 2.93 1.22
C ALA A 41 -8.40 4.36 0.72
N SER A 42 -7.14 4.77 0.57
CA SER A 42 -6.69 5.98 -0.12
C SER A 42 -6.05 5.62 -1.46
N THR A 43 -6.04 6.54 -2.41
CA THR A 43 -5.47 6.33 -3.76
C THR A 43 -4.88 7.62 -4.28
N GLY A 44 -3.69 7.56 -4.88
CA GLY A 44 -3.06 8.70 -5.55
C GLY A 44 -3.81 9.14 -6.82
N GLU A 45 -3.72 10.41 -7.15
CA GLU A 45 -4.39 11.04 -8.31
C GLU A 45 -4.03 10.36 -9.65
N TYR A 46 -2.80 9.81 -9.74
CA TYR A 46 -2.26 9.22 -10.95
C TYR A 46 -2.33 7.68 -10.99
N GLU A 47 -2.97 7.04 -10.02
CA GLU A 47 -3.14 5.59 -10.02
C GLU A 47 -3.93 5.09 -11.23
N ALA A 48 -3.65 3.86 -11.61
CA ALA A 48 -4.45 3.17 -12.64
C ALA A 48 -5.90 3.00 -12.17
N VAL A 49 -6.85 3.16 -13.09
CA VAL A 49 -8.29 3.25 -12.77
C VAL A 49 -8.84 1.92 -12.28
N GLU A 50 -9.28 1.86 -11.03
CA GLU A 50 -10.18 0.80 -10.58
C GLU A 50 -11.56 1.05 -11.15
N LEU A 51 -11.99 0.22 -12.11
CA LEU A 51 -13.26 0.39 -12.81
C LEU A 51 -14.43 0.00 -11.89
N ARG A 52 -15.24 1.00 -11.51
CA ARG A 52 -16.46 0.89 -10.75
C ARG A 52 -17.70 1.12 -11.60
N ASP A 53 -18.82 0.47 -11.28
CA ASP A 53 -20.04 0.56 -12.06
C ASP A 53 -20.68 1.96 -12.01
N GLY A 54 -20.56 2.67 -10.88
CA GLY A 54 -21.15 3.99 -10.64
C GLY A 54 -22.65 3.98 -10.39
N ASP A 55 -23.30 2.82 -10.40
CA ASP A 55 -24.74 2.68 -10.09
C ASP A 55 -24.99 2.82 -8.59
N LYS A 56 -25.50 3.96 -8.18
CA LYS A 56 -25.78 4.27 -6.76
C LYS A 56 -26.82 3.34 -6.11
N ALA A 57 -27.67 2.67 -6.90
CA ALA A 57 -28.66 1.72 -6.37
C ALA A 57 -28.03 0.38 -5.99
N ARG A 58 -26.79 0.11 -6.44
CA ARG A 58 -26.08 -1.13 -6.17
C ARG A 58 -24.72 -0.83 -5.53
N TYR A 59 -24.49 -1.32 -4.30
CA TYR A 59 -23.27 -1.07 -3.52
C TYR A 59 -22.82 0.40 -3.49
N LEU A 60 -23.77 1.32 -3.46
CA LEU A 60 -23.51 2.77 -3.46
C LEU A 60 -22.63 3.27 -4.62
N GLY A 61 -22.63 2.54 -5.74
CA GLY A 61 -21.82 2.83 -6.92
C GLY A 61 -20.50 2.06 -7.00
N LYS A 62 -20.16 1.30 -5.95
CA LYS A 62 -18.88 0.58 -5.87
C LYS A 62 -18.87 -0.80 -6.54
N GLY A 63 -19.97 -1.23 -7.20
CA GLY A 63 -20.03 -2.49 -7.95
C GLY A 63 -18.90 -2.59 -8.99
N VAL A 64 -18.52 -3.82 -9.38
CA VAL A 64 -17.46 -4.10 -10.36
C VAL A 64 -17.93 -4.99 -11.52
N THR A 65 -19.24 -5.00 -11.79
CA THR A 65 -19.80 -5.87 -12.84
C THR A 65 -19.28 -5.53 -14.23
N LYS A 66 -18.98 -4.25 -14.53
CA LYS A 66 -18.35 -3.84 -15.78
C LYS A 66 -16.94 -4.45 -15.94
N ALA A 67 -16.13 -4.44 -14.87
CA ALA A 67 -14.82 -5.06 -14.88
C ALA A 67 -14.92 -6.58 -15.05
N VAL A 68 -15.88 -7.23 -14.39
CA VAL A 68 -16.19 -8.65 -14.57
C VAL A 68 -16.57 -8.96 -16.01
N ASP A 69 -17.45 -8.17 -16.62
CA ASP A 69 -17.86 -8.33 -18.02
C ASP A 69 -16.68 -8.12 -18.97
N ASN A 70 -15.79 -7.16 -18.70
CA ASN A 70 -14.58 -6.94 -19.49
C ASN A 70 -13.64 -8.15 -19.45
N VAL A 71 -13.50 -8.81 -18.30
CA VAL A 71 -12.71 -10.05 -18.22
C VAL A 71 -13.38 -11.16 -19.00
N ASN A 72 -14.66 -11.44 -18.77
CA ASN A 72 -15.35 -12.60 -19.30
C ASN A 72 -15.59 -12.53 -20.81
N ASN A 73 -15.79 -11.32 -21.37
CA ASN A 73 -16.22 -11.16 -22.77
C ASN A 73 -15.17 -10.49 -23.67
N ILE A 74 -14.16 -9.77 -23.10
CA ILE A 74 -13.19 -9.03 -23.91
C ILE A 74 -11.78 -9.60 -23.70
N ILE A 75 -11.31 -9.64 -22.43
CA ILE A 75 -9.95 -10.11 -22.13
C ILE A 75 -9.83 -11.62 -22.40
N ALA A 76 -10.81 -12.40 -21.95
CA ALA A 76 -10.81 -13.85 -22.15
C ALA A 76 -10.71 -14.20 -23.64
N GLU A 77 -11.50 -13.54 -24.52
CA GLU A 77 -11.47 -13.77 -25.97
C GLU A 77 -10.08 -13.46 -26.57
N ALA A 78 -9.39 -12.44 -26.03
CA ALA A 78 -8.11 -11.99 -26.56
C ALA A 78 -6.93 -12.89 -26.15
N ILE A 79 -6.98 -13.55 -24.97
CA ILE A 79 -5.81 -14.27 -24.44
C ILE A 79 -6.00 -15.78 -24.27
N ILE A 80 -7.21 -16.33 -24.45
CA ILE A 80 -7.38 -17.78 -24.59
C ILE A 80 -6.52 -18.27 -25.75
N GLY A 81 -5.77 -19.36 -25.53
CA GLY A 81 -4.80 -19.89 -26.49
C GLY A 81 -3.36 -19.42 -26.26
N TYR A 82 -3.11 -18.44 -25.36
CA TYR A 82 -1.75 -18.08 -24.95
C TYR A 82 -1.16 -19.15 -24.03
N ASP A 83 0.16 -19.22 -24.01
CA ASP A 83 0.91 -20.01 -23.02
C ASP A 83 0.89 -19.25 -21.68
N VAL A 84 0.38 -19.88 -20.63
CA VAL A 84 0.27 -19.26 -19.30
C VAL A 84 1.62 -18.83 -18.69
N ARG A 85 2.74 -19.34 -19.22
CA ARG A 85 4.09 -18.99 -18.79
C ARG A 85 4.62 -17.70 -19.44
N ASP A 86 3.97 -17.21 -20.48
CA ASP A 86 4.38 -15.98 -21.16
C ASP A 86 3.67 -14.74 -20.57
N GLN A 87 3.96 -14.48 -19.27
CA GLN A 87 3.36 -13.38 -18.53
C GLN A 87 3.49 -12.04 -19.25
N MET A 88 4.68 -11.75 -19.78
CA MET A 88 4.93 -10.46 -20.44
C MET A 88 4.09 -10.26 -21.71
N ALA A 89 3.90 -11.30 -22.50
CA ALA A 89 3.06 -11.22 -23.70
C ALA A 89 1.59 -11.05 -23.33
N ILE A 90 1.13 -11.76 -22.29
CA ILE A 90 -0.25 -11.68 -21.80
C ILE A 90 -0.55 -10.29 -21.23
N ASP A 91 0.31 -9.78 -20.35
CA ASP A 91 0.14 -8.45 -19.75
C ASP A 91 0.16 -7.37 -20.83
N LYS A 92 1.11 -7.47 -21.79
CA LYS A 92 1.16 -6.55 -22.92
C LYS A 92 -0.09 -6.62 -23.80
N ALA A 93 -0.61 -7.80 -24.08
CA ALA A 93 -1.83 -7.95 -24.88
C ALA A 93 -3.02 -7.27 -24.20
N MET A 94 -3.16 -7.39 -22.87
CA MET A 94 -4.22 -6.72 -22.11
C MET A 94 -4.05 -5.20 -22.08
N ILE A 95 -2.82 -4.71 -21.91
CA ILE A 95 -2.50 -3.27 -21.91
C ILE A 95 -2.79 -2.67 -23.30
N ASP A 96 -2.37 -3.34 -24.37
CA ASP A 96 -2.62 -2.89 -25.75
C ASP A 96 -4.13 -2.92 -26.09
N LEU A 97 -4.88 -3.87 -25.54
CA LEU A 97 -6.34 -3.99 -25.70
C LEU A 97 -7.10 -2.85 -24.98
N ASP A 98 -6.62 -2.45 -23.83
CA ASP A 98 -7.12 -1.26 -23.10
C ASP A 98 -6.79 0.01 -23.89
N GLY A 99 -5.52 0.21 -24.23
CA GLY A 99 -5.02 1.32 -25.05
C GLY A 99 -5.10 2.70 -24.38
N THR A 100 -5.41 2.77 -23.07
CA THR A 100 -5.40 4.04 -22.32
C THR A 100 -4.20 4.09 -21.37
N PRO A 101 -3.67 5.30 -21.03
CA PRO A 101 -2.50 5.42 -20.17
C PRO A 101 -2.70 4.84 -18.76
N ASN A 102 -3.93 4.94 -18.24
CA ASN A 102 -4.29 4.57 -16.86
C ASN A 102 -5.23 3.36 -16.77
N LYS A 103 -5.30 2.53 -17.81
CA LYS A 103 -6.17 1.34 -17.88
C LYS A 103 -7.66 1.64 -17.66
N GLY A 104 -8.11 2.84 -18.06
CA GLY A 104 -9.46 3.34 -17.78
C GLY A 104 -10.56 2.70 -18.61
N LYS A 105 -10.23 2.01 -19.72
CA LYS A 105 -11.23 1.37 -20.60
C LYS A 105 -11.68 0.00 -20.09
N LEU A 106 -10.73 -0.87 -19.76
CA LEU A 106 -11.02 -2.21 -19.25
C LEU A 106 -11.07 -2.27 -17.72
N GLY A 107 -10.33 -1.39 -17.06
CA GLY A 107 -10.13 -1.34 -15.62
C GLY A 107 -8.83 -2.02 -15.19
N ALA A 108 -8.04 -1.33 -14.38
CA ALA A 108 -6.84 -1.91 -13.79
C ALA A 108 -7.16 -3.16 -12.96
N ASN A 109 -8.28 -3.16 -12.23
CA ASN A 109 -8.77 -4.32 -11.48
C ASN A 109 -9.06 -5.53 -12.38
N ALA A 110 -9.63 -5.35 -13.57
CA ALA A 110 -9.85 -6.43 -14.53
C ALA A 110 -8.51 -6.99 -15.05
N ILE A 111 -7.60 -6.12 -15.49
CA ILE A 111 -6.29 -6.49 -16.02
C ILE A 111 -5.44 -7.19 -14.96
N LEU A 112 -5.34 -6.61 -13.76
CA LEU A 112 -4.56 -7.16 -12.65
C LEU A 112 -5.12 -8.50 -12.17
N GLY A 113 -6.44 -8.64 -12.09
CA GLY A 113 -7.07 -9.90 -11.70
C GLY A 113 -6.66 -11.06 -12.61
N VAL A 114 -6.65 -10.83 -13.92
CA VAL A 114 -6.18 -11.81 -14.91
C VAL A 114 -4.69 -12.06 -14.80
N SER A 115 -3.87 -11.01 -14.69
CA SER A 115 -2.41 -11.11 -14.58
C SER A 115 -1.98 -11.96 -13.37
N ILE A 116 -2.57 -11.71 -12.19
CA ILE A 116 -2.31 -12.51 -10.98
C ILE A 116 -2.76 -13.97 -11.17
N ALA A 117 -3.94 -14.20 -11.75
CA ALA A 117 -4.45 -15.54 -11.97
C ALA A 117 -3.56 -16.33 -12.95
N VAL A 118 -3.06 -15.68 -14.02
CA VAL A 118 -2.10 -16.25 -14.96
C VAL A 118 -0.79 -16.65 -14.28
N ALA A 119 -0.21 -15.77 -13.47
CA ALA A 119 1.02 -16.06 -12.74
C ALA A 119 0.86 -17.27 -11.79
N ARG A 120 -0.28 -17.37 -11.13
CA ARG A 120 -0.59 -18.51 -10.25
C ARG A 120 -0.81 -19.81 -11.03
N ALA A 121 -1.51 -19.75 -12.17
CA ALA A 121 -1.69 -20.92 -13.03
C ALA A 121 -0.36 -21.40 -13.62
N ALA A 122 0.56 -20.48 -13.96
CA ALA A 122 1.90 -20.81 -14.42
C ALA A 122 2.74 -21.49 -13.30
N ALA A 123 2.67 -20.98 -12.07
CA ALA A 123 3.33 -21.58 -10.92
C ALA A 123 2.79 -22.99 -10.64
N ASP A 124 1.46 -23.18 -10.69
CA ASP A 124 0.80 -24.46 -10.53
C ASP A 124 1.19 -25.44 -11.65
N TYR A 125 1.21 -24.99 -12.90
CA TYR A 125 1.69 -25.79 -14.03
C TYR A 125 3.12 -26.28 -13.87
N LEU A 126 4.00 -25.46 -13.29
CA LEU A 126 5.41 -25.80 -13.04
C LEU A 126 5.63 -26.54 -11.73
N GLU A 127 4.57 -26.74 -10.94
CA GLU A 127 4.61 -27.37 -9.62
C GLU A 127 5.58 -26.68 -8.64
N VAL A 128 5.66 -25.33 -8.72
CA VAL A 128 6.51 -24.51 -7.85
C VAL A 128 5.67 -23.48 -7.10
N PRO A 129 6.09 -23.06 -5.90
CA PRO A 129 5.46 -21.94 -5.22
C PRO A 129 5.52 -20.64 -6.04
N LEU A 130 4.49 -19.80 -5.95
CA LEU A 130 4.42 -18.54 -6.70
C LEU A 130 5.66 -17.65 -6.51
N TYR A 131 6.18 -17.56 -5.28
CA TYR A 131 7.39 -16.76 -5.01
C TYR A 131 8.63 -17.27 -5.74
N HIS A 132 8.75 -18.58 -5.97
CA HIS A 132 9.82 -19.16 -6.79
C HIS A 132 9.63 -18.86 -8.28
N TYR A 133 8.37 -18.94 -8.74
CA TYR A 133 8.04 -18.62 -10.13
C TYR A 133 8.38 -17.17 -10.47
N LEU A 134 7.99 -16.22 -9.61
CA LEU A 134 8.21 -14.80 -9.82
C LEU A 134 9.66 -14.36 -9.57
N GLY A 135 10.28 -14.85 -8.52
CA GLY A 135 11.58 -14.37 -8.04
C GLY A 135 12.78 -15.28 -8.36
N GLY A 136 12.53 -16.47 -8.93
CA GLY A 136 13.58 -17.44 -9.28
C GLY A 136 14.18 -18.16 -8.07
N PHE A 137 15.31 -18.89 -8.30
CA PHE A 137 15.90 -19.81 -7.33
C PHE A 137 16.41 -19.16 -6.03
N ASN A 138 16.72 -17.86 -6.06
CA ASN A 138 17.30 -17.18 -4.90
C ASN A 138 16.27 -16.45 -4.04
N THR A 139 15.00 -16.62 -4.30
CA THR A 139 13.89 -15.99 -3.57
C THR A 139 13.64 -16.71 -2.25
N LYS A 140 14.44 -16.43 -1.23
CA LYS A 140 14.38 -17.10 0.09
C LYS A 140 14.57 -16.16 1.28
N VAL A 141 14.71 -14.87 1.03
CA VAL A 141 14.88 -13.86 2.08
C VAL A 141 13.57 -13.10 2.22
N LEU A 142 13.01 -13.12 3.43
CA LEU A 142 11.86 -12.29 3.78
C LEU A 142 12.35 -10.92 4.24
N PRO A 143 11.67 -9.83 3.87
CA PRO A 143 12.00 -8.50 4.36
C PRO A 143 11.68 -8.37 5.85
N THR A 144 12.27 -7.35 6.51
CA THR A 144 11.79 -6.92 7.81
C THR A 144 10.36 -6.42 7.67
N PRO A 145 9.40 -6.96 8.44
CA PRO A 145 8.01 -6.52 8.31
C PRO A 145 7.84 -5.09 8.82
N MET A 146 7.10 -4.28 8.07
CA MET A 146 6.52 -3.02 8.50
C MET A 146 5.09 -3.31 8.99
N MET A 147 4.80 -2.93 10.24
CA MET A 147 3.51 -3.24 10.87
C MET A 147 2.84 -1.95 11.31
N ASN A 148 1.73 -1.60 10.67
CA ASN A 148 0.89 -0.49 11.09
C ASN A 148 0.18 -0.84 12.40
N ILE A 149 0.37 -0.04 13.45
CA ILE A 149 -0.18 -0.29 14.80
C ILE A 149 -1.01 0.87 15.36
N ILE A 150 -0.92 2.07 14.76
CA ILE A 150 -1.83 3.20 15.01
C ILE A 150 -2.25 3.77 13.64
N ASN A 151 -3.56 3.99 13.48
CA ASN A 151 -4.15 4.67 12.33
C ASN A 151 -4.64 6.07 12.70
N GLY A 152 -4.54 6.97 11.74
CA GLY A 152 -5.14 8.30 11.76
C GLY A 152 -5.54 8.72 10.36
N GLY A 153 -5.68 10.01 10.10
CA GLY A 153 -6.04 10.56 8.81
C GLY A 153 -7.28 9.90 8.20
N SER A 154 -7.24 9.59 6.92
CA SER A 154 -8.36 8.95 6.21
C SER A 154 -8.64 7.51 6.64
N HIS A 155 -7.72 6.85 7.36
CA HIS A 155 -7.87 5.48 7.84
C HIS A 155 -8.58 5.35 9.21
N ALA A 156 -8.85 6.48 9.90
CA ALA A 156 -9.50 6.46 11.21
C ALA A 156 -10.25 7.78 11.49
N ASP A 157 -11.40 7.67 12.12
CA ASP A 157 -12.15 8.83 12.63
C ASP A 157 -11.63 9.18 14.04
N ASN A 158 -10.49 9.89 14.10
CA ASN A 158 -9.84 10.29 15.33
C ASN A 158 -9.11 11.64 15.19
N SER A 159 -8.27 12.00 16.17
CA SER A 159 -7.65 13.31 16.31
C SER A 159 -6.19 13.39 15.82
N ILE A 160 -5.76 12.57 14.87
CA ILE A 160 -4.41 12.62 14.31
C ILE A 160 -4.45 12.61 12.78
N ASP A 161 -3.61 13.45 12.16
CA ASP A 161 -3.63 13.67 10.71
C ASP A 161 -2.81 12.63 9.95
N PHE A 162 -1.72 12.12 10.54
CA PHE A 162 -0.88 11.10 9.90
C PHE A 162 -1.62 9.77 9.81
N GLN A 163 -1.57 9.16 8.63
CA GLN A 163 -2.40 8.00 8.27
C GLN A 163 -1.97 6.71 8.97
N GLU A 164 -0.64 6.48 9.07
CA GLU A 164 -0.09 5.25 9.64
C GLU A 164 1.14 5.49 10.50
N PHE A 165 1.15 4.83 11.65
CA PHE A 165 2.31 4.74 12.53
C PHE A 165 2.73 3.28 12.62
N MET A 166 3.93 2.99 12.15
CA MET A 166 4.42 1.63 11.95
C MET A 166 5.62 1.32 12.84
N ILE A 167 5.76 0.04 13.15
CA ILE A 167 6.95 -0.53 13.80
C ILE A 167 7.66 -1.50 12.86
N MET A 168 8.99 -1.55 12.97
CA MET A 168 9.85 -2.47 12.24
C MET A 168 10.79 -3.18 13.21
N PRO A 169 10.62 -4.49 13.48
CA PRO A 169 11.47 -5.26 14.39
C PRO A 169 12.81 -5.64 13.76
N VAL A 170 13.69 -4.66 13.55
CA VAL A 170 14.99 -4.82 12.86
C VAL A 170 16.02 -5.65 13.65
N GLY A 171 15.88 -5.71 14.98
CA GLY A 171 16.75 -6.51 15.84
C GLY A 171 16.42 -8.01 15.86
N ALA A 172 15.34 -8.44 15.22
CA ALA A 172 14.92 -9.83 15.22
C ALA A 172 15.84 -10.68 14.31
N PRO A 173 16.29 -11.87 14.76
CA PRO A 173 17.17 -12.72 13.97
C PRO A 173 16.45 -13.49 12.84
N THR A 174 15.13 -13.56 12.86
CA THR A 174 14.30 -14.24 11.86
C THR A 174 12.96 -13.52 11.70
N PHE A 175 12.30 -13.71 10.56
CA PHE A 175 10.95 -13.18 10.32
C PHE A 175 9.93 -13.65 11.39
N LYS A 176 10.01 -14.91 11.82
CA LYS A 176 9.15 -15.45 12.88
C LYS A 176 9.30 -14.67 14.18
N GLU A 177 10.55 -14.34 14.56
CA GLU A 177 10.80 -13.54 15.77
C GLU A 177 10.38 -12.07 15.56
N ALA A 178 10.59 -11.51 14.35
CA ALA A 178 10.08 -10.18 14.04
C ALA A 178 8.56 -10.08 14.20
N LEU A 179 7.83 -11.07 13.69
CA LEU A 179 6.37 -11.15 13.84
C LEU A 179 5.95 -11.26 15.32
N ARG A 180 6.66 -12.09 16.11
CA ARG A 180 6.43 -12.19 17.56
C ARG A 180 6.63 -10.87 18.27
N MET A 181 7.77 -10.20 18.01
CA MET A 181 8.09 -8.89 18.61
C MET A 181 7.01 -7.85 18.27
N GLY A 182 6.60 -7.77 17.00
CA GLY A 182 5.53 -6.86 16.58
C GLY A 182 4.20 -7.13 17.30
N ALA A 183 3.80 -8.39 17.43
CA ALA A 183 2.58 -8.76 18.16
C ALA A 183 2.65 -8.40 19.65
N GLU A 184 3.81 -8.61 20.30
CA GLU A 184 4.00 -8.26 21.71
C GLU A 184 3.95 -6.74 21.94
N VAL A 185 4.56 -5.95 21.04
CA VAL A 185 4.46 -4.47 21.07
C VAL A 185 3.01 -4.02 20.86
N PHE A 186 2.30 -4.59 19.89
CA PHE A 186 0.88 -4.29 19.64
C PHE A 186 0.00 -4.55 20.86
N HIS A 187 0.19 -5.66 21.56
CA HIS A 187 -0.54 -5.95 22.79
C HIS A 187 -0.14 -5.06 23.95
N ALA A 188 1.13 -4.66 24.06
CA ALA A 188 1.58 -3.70 25.05
C ALA A 188 0.93 -2.32 24.80
N LEU A 189 0.86 -1.89 23.52
CA LEU A 189 0.17 -0.66 23.12
C LEU A 189 -1.31 -0.69 23.51
N ALA A 190 -2.03 -1.78 23.23
CA ALA A 190 -3.43 -1.95 23.66
C ALA A 190 -3.61 -1.77 25.17
N SER A 191 -2.67 -2.31 25.96
CA SER A 191 -2.68 -2.18 27.42
C SER A 191 -2.44 -0.74 27.89
N ILE A 192 -1.55 0.01 27.21
CA ILE A 192 -1.28 1.44 27.51
C ILE A 192 -2.51 2.27 27.18
N LEU A 193 -3.05 2.14 25.98
CA LEU A 193 -4.24 2.89 25.54
C LEU A 193 -5.43 2.67 26.49
N LYS A 194 -5.71 1.41 26.85
CA LYS A 194 -6.73 1.08 27.86
C LYS A 194 -6.46 1.71 29.22
N GLY A 195 -5.19 1.69 29.67
CA GLY A 195 -4.78 2.30 30.92
C GLY A 195 -4.98 3.82 30.96
N ARG A 196 -4.88 4.46 29.79
CA ARG A 196 -5.14 5.91 29.59
C ARG A 196 -6.63 6.22 29.34
N GLY A 197 -7.50 5.19 29.25
CA GLY A 197 -8.92 5.37 28.93
C GLY A 197 -9.19 5.68 27.44
N LEU A 198 -8.23 5.39 26.57
CA LEU A 198 -8.32 5.61 25.12
C LEU A 198 -8.90 4.39 24.39
N ALA A 199 -9.45 4.64 23.20
CA ALA A 199 -10.03 3.60 22.35
C ALA A 199 -8.98 2.57 21.90
N THR A 200 -9.40 1.31 21.81
CA THR A 200 -8.63 0.22 21.18
C THR A 200 -9.43 -0.44 20.06
N SER A 201 -10.39 0.29 19.48
CA SER A 201 -10.95 -0.02 18.16
C SER A 201 -9.87 0.18 17.11
N VAL A 202 -9.95 -0.59 16.03
CA VAL A 202 -8.98 -0.53 14.94
C VAL A 202 -9.52 0.29 13.78
N GLY A 203 -8.63 0.96 13.06
CA GLY A 203 -8.91 1.61 11.80
C GLY A 203 -8.93 0.63 10.63
N ASP A 204 -8.99 1.14 9.42
CA ASP A 204 -9.14 0.36 8.18
C ASP A 204 -7.94 -0.56 7.90
N GLU A 205 -6.75 -0.18 8.37
CA GLU A 205 -5.49 -0.92 8.18
C GLU A 205 -5.09 -1.77 9.42
N GLY A 206 -5.97 -1.89 10.42
CA GLY A 206 -5.78 -2.76 11.57
C GLY A 206 -4.98 -2.18 12.73
N GLY A 207 -4.44 -0.97 12.62
CA GLY A 207 -3.87 -0.20 13.73
C GLY A 207 -4.97 0.32 14.67
N PHE A 208 -4.65 0.58 15.93
CA PHE A 208 -5.59 1.23 16.86
C PHE A 208 -5.89 2.67 16.42
N ALA A 209 -7.08 3.15 16.73
CA ALA A 209 -7.54 4.49 16.38
C ALA A 209 -7.86 5.33 17.65
N PRO A 210 -6.87 5.63 18.50
CA PRO A 210 -7.09 6.46 19.68
C PRO A 210 -7.20 7.94 19.32
N ASN A 211 -7.93 8.71 20.13
CA ASN A 211 -7.84 10.17 20.12
C ASN A 211 -6.61 10.58 20.94
N LEU A 212 -5.55 11.02 20.27
CA LEU A 212 -4.32 11.52 20.84
C LEU A 212 -4.28 13.06 20.81
N GLY A 213 -3.40 13.67 21.57
CA GLY A 213 -3.29 15.12 21.67
C GLY A 213 -2.49 15.78 20.53
N SER A 214 -1.70 15.00 19.79
CA SER A 214 -0.91 15.47 18.63
C SER A 214 -0.45 14.29 17.78
N ASN A 215 0.06 14.56 16.58
CA ASN A 215 0.72 13.54 15.76
C ASN A 215 1.98 12.98 16.46
N GLU A 216 2.74 13.83 17.18
CA GLU A 216 3.92 13.39 17.91
C GLU A 216 3.59 12.40 19.05
N GLU A 217 2.45 12.55 19.75
CA GLU A 217 2.02 11.60 20.80
C GLU A 217 1.85 10.18 20.27
N GLY A 218 1.56 10.01 18.96
CA GLY A 218 1.54 8.71 18.29
C GLY A 218 2.87 7.97 18.44
N PHE A 219 3.98 8.64 18.22
CA PHE A 219 5.32 8.07 18.40
C PHE A 219 5.64 7.83 19.86
N GLU A 220 5.28 8.76 20.76
CA GLU A 220 5.54 8.63 22.20
C GLU A 220 4.90 7.37 22.78
N VAL A 221 3.61 7.11 22.46
CA VAL A 221 2.91 5.93 23.01
C VAL A 221 3.45 4.62 22.41
N ILE A 222 3.97 4.66 21.18
CA ILE A 222 4.62 3.49 20.55
C ILE A 222 5.98 3.21 21.22
N ILE A 223 6.78 4.23 21.53
CA ILE A 223 8.03 4.07 22.29
C ILE A 223 7.74 3.43 23.65
N GLU A 224 6.75 3.94 24.38
CA GLU A 224 6.32 3.34 25.66
C GLU A 224 5.91 1.86 25.49
N ALA A 225 5.22 1.53 24.38
CA ALA A 225 4.80 0.17 24.10
C ALA A 225 5.98 -0.76 23.79
N ILE A 226 6.98 -0.29 23.05
CA ILE A 226 8.21 -1.04 22.75
C ILE A 226 8.96 -1.35 24.06
N GLU A 227 9.15 -0.35 24.93
CA GLU A 227 9.82 -0.51 26.21
C GLU A 227 9.04 -1.43 27.15
N LYS A 228 7.71 -1.28 27.22
CA LYS A 228 6.81 -2.13 28.03
C LYS A 228 6.83 -3.59 27.55
N ALA A 229 7.01 -3.83 26.26
CA ALA A 229 7.18 -5.18 25.69
C ALA A 229 8.57 -5.77 26.00
N GLY A 230 9.50 -4.99 26.56
CA GLY A 230 10.85 -5.41 26.92
C GLY A 230 11.88 -5.26 25.80
N TYR A 231 11.59 -4.46 24.80
CA TYR A 231 12.49 -4.19 23.68
C TYR A 231 13.10 -2.79 23.78
N VAL A 232 14.21 -2.57 23.07
CA VAL A 232 14.95 -1.30 23.06
C VAL A 232 14.59 -0.52 21.78
N PRO A 233 13.93 0.66 21.89
CA PRO A 233 13.69 1.52 20.74
C PRO A 233 14.98 1.91 20.02
N GLY A 234 14.96 1.90 18.69
CA GLY A 234 16.11 2.23 17.86
C GLY A 234 17.13 1.10 17.67
N LYS A 235 17.04 0.03 18.47
CA LYS A 235 17.94 -1.13 18.39
C LYS A 235 17.18 -2.40 18.00
N ASP A 236 16.15 -2.74 18.76
CA ASP A 236 15.35 -3.95 18.51
C ASP A 236 14.18 -3.64 17.58
N VAL A 237 13.54 -2.49 17.80
CA VAL A 237 12.40 -2.00 17.03
C VAL A 237 12.63 -0.54 16.66
N VAL A 238 12.46 -0.23 15.39
CA VAL A 238 12.47 1.15 14.88
C VAL A 238 11.09 1.52 14.36
N LEU A 239 10.89 2.81 14.02
CA LEU A 239 9.62 3.36 13.60
C LEU A 239 9.61 3.67 12.11
N ALA A 240 8.42 3.61 11.52
CA ALA A 240 8.11 4.14 10.21
C ALA A 240 6.76 4.84 10.26
N MET A 241 6.49 5.68 9.28
CA MET A 241 5.21 6.38 9.15
C MET A 241 4.81 6.51 7.70
N ASP A 242 3.51 6.58 7.47
CA ASP A 242 2.89 7.11 6.28
C ASP A 242 2.11 8.37 6.66
N ALA A 243 2.51 9.50 6.11
CA ALA A 243 1.84 10.76 6.36
C ALA A 243 0.61 10.93 5.47
N ALA A 244 0.62 10.36 4.25
CA ALA A 244 -0.39 10.55 3.21
C ALA A 244 -0.74 12.04 3.04
N SER A 245 0.28 12.89 2.90
CA SER A 245 0.16 14.34 3.08
C SER A 245 -0.76 15.01 2.05
N SER A 246 -1.05 14.36 0.93
CA SER A 246 -2.04 14.82 -0.05
C SER A 246 -3.45 14.96 0.56
N GLU A 247 -3.79 14.15 1.57
CA GLU A 247 -5.09 14.16 2.23
C GLU A 247 -5.36 15.43 3.05
N PHE A 248 -4.30 16.08 3.55
CA PHE A 248 -4.40 17.32 4.34
C PHE A 248 -3.72 18.53 3.67
N TYR A 249 -3.43 18.45 2.37
CA TYR A 249 -2.89 19.56 1.59
C TYR A 249 -4.01 20.44 1.02
N ASP A 250 -4.04 21.71 1.43
CA ASP A 250 -4.95 22.72 0.87
C ASP A 250 -4.36 23.30 -0.43
N LYS A 251 -4.82 22.79 -1.58
CA LYS A 251 -4.34 23.20 -2.91
C LYS A 251 -4.60 24.69 -3.22
N GLU A 252 -5.62 25.31 -2.59
CA GLU A 252 -5.92 26.73 -2.82
C GLU A 252 -4.96 27.65 -2.07
N LYS A 253 -4.60 27.27 -0.85
CA LYS A 253 -3.68 28.03 0.00
C LYS A 253 -2.22 27.65 -0.23
N GLY A 254 -1.93 26.46 -0.73
CA GLY A 254 -0.57 25.94 -0.89
C GLY A 254 0.09 25.59 0.45
N VAL A 255 -0.68 25.05 1.41
CA VAL A 255 -0.21 24.71 2.77
C VAL A 255 -0.78 23.36 3.19
N TYR A 256 -0.12 22.71 4.13
CA TYR A 256 -0.57 21.50 4.81
C TYR A 256 -1.36 21.89 6.06
N VAL A 257 -2.58 21.37 6.22
CA VAL A 257 -3.50 21.75 7.30
C VAL A 257 -3.67 20.57 8.25
N LEU A 258 -2.91 20.56 9.34
CA LEU A 258 -2.99 19.55 10.40
C LEU A 258 -4.17 19.90 11.34
N ALA A 259 -5.38 19.66 10.86
CA ALA A 259 -6.61 20.11 11.48
C ALA A 259 -7.05 19.21 12.66
N ASP A 260 -6.90 17.90 12.50
CA ASP A 260 -7.38 16.91 13.47
C ASP A 260 -6.56 16.93 14.75
N SER A 261 -5.24 17.06 14.63
CA SER A 261 -4.31 17.23 15.76
C SER A 261 -4.30 18.65 16.33
N GLY A 262 -4.84 19.63 15.61
CA GLY A 262 -4.81 21.04 15.99
C GLY A 262 -3.43 21.70 15.85
N GLU A 263 -2.49 21.09 15.11
CA GLU A 263 -1.13 21.60 14.90
C GLU A 263 -1.07 22.71 13.83
N GLY A 264 -2.20 23.03 13.19
CA GLY A 264 -2.41 24.19 12.35
C GLY A 264 -1.87 24.05 10.94
N GLU A 265 -1.69 25.21 10.27
CA GLU A 265 -1.21 25.28 8.88
C GLU A 265 0.33 25.27 8.87
N LYS A 266 0.91 24.54 7.90
CA LYS A 266 2.38 24.48 7.68
C LYS A 266 2.66 24.63 6.18
N THR A 267 3.67 25.40 5.86
CA THR A 267 4.28 25.43 4.52
C THR A 267 5.08 24.16 4.27
N THR A 268 5.50 23.94 3.02
CA THR A 268 6.41 22.83 2.66
C THR A 268 7.67 22.83 3.52
N GLU A 269 8.28 24.00 3.72
CA GLU A 269 9.49 24.15 4.54
C GLU A 269 9.24 23.83 6.02
N GLU A 270 8.09 24.22 6.56
CA GLU A 270 7.70 23.92 7.94
C GLU A 270 7.37 22.44 8.15
N MET A 271 6.78 21.77 7.13
CA MET A 271 6.60 20.32 7.17
C MET A 271 7.94 19.58 7.14
N ILE A 272 8.87 19.99 6.30
CA ILE A 272 10.23 19.41 6.25
C ILE A 272 10.92 19.56 7.62
N ALA A 273 10.85 20.76 8.21
CA ALA A 273 11.43 21.02 9.54
C ALA A 273 10.76 20.17 10.64
N PHE A 274 9.46 19.95 10.54
CA PHE A 274 8.71 19.09 11.45
C PHE A 274 9.19 17.62 11.36
N TYR A 275 9.35 17.08 10.15
CA TYR A 275 9.92 15.74 9.99
C TYR A 275 11.36 15.64 10.47
N GLU A 276 12.18 16.67 10.24
CA GLU A 276 13.57 16.72 10.75
C GLU A 276 13.59 16.66 12.29
N GLU A 277 12.68 17.37 12.96
CA GLU A 277 12.51 17.32 14.41
C GLU A 277 12.10 15.92 14.88
N LEU A 278 11.07 15.31 14.27
CA LEU A 278 10.62 13.96 14.61
C LEU A 278 11.73 12.91 14.45
N VAL A 279 12.44 12.92 13.32
CA VAL A 279 13.58 12.02 13.07
C VAL A 279 14.72 12.22 14.06
N SER A 280 14.90 13.42 14.58
CA SER A 280 15.92 13.70 15.60
C SER A 280 15.55 13.16 16.99
N LYS A 281 14.26 13.08 17.29
CA LYS A 281 13.74 12.65 18.60
C LYS A 281 13.46 11.14 18.67
N TYR A 282 12.97 10.58 17.58
CA TYR A 282 12.48 9.20 17.52
C TYR A 282 13.29 8.38 16.50
N PRO A 283 13.42 7.05 16.68
CA PRO A 283 14.14 6.19 15.77
C PRO A 283 13.31 5.89 14.48
N ILE A 284 12.87 6.95 13.79
CA ILE A 284 12.14 6.86 12.54
C ILE A 284 13.14 6.62 11.42
N ILE A 285 12.94 5.58 10.63
CA ILE A 285 13.81 5.21 9.50
C ILE A 285 13.10 5.24 8.14
N SER A 286 11.79 5.48 8.11
CA SER A 286 11.02 5.56 6.88
C SER A 286 9.87 6.55 7.03
N ILE A 287 9.73 7.43 6.04
CA ILE A 287 8.61 8.37 5.90
C ILE A 287 8.05 8.17 4.50
N GLU A 288 6.78 7.82 4.42
CA GLU A 288 6.02 7.64 3.20
C GLU A 288 5.15 8.86 2.95
N ASP A 289 5.11 9.32 1.70
CA ASP A 289 4.31 10.44 1.21
C ASP A 289 4.28 11.66 2.14
N GLY A 290 5.49 12.06 2.55
CA GLY A 290 5.68 13.15 3.50
C GLY A 290 5.22 14.53 3.00
N LEU A 291 4.93 14.68 1.70
CA LEU A 291 4.41 15.88 1.06
C LEU A 291 3.35 15.52 0.03
N ASP A 292 2.60 16.51 -0.47
CA ASP A 292 1.60 16.33 -1.53
C ASP A 292 2.24 15.73 -2.79
N GLU A 293 1.56 14.79 -3.43
CA GLU A 293 2.03 14.05 -4.62
C GLU A 293 2.40 14.95 -5.82
N ASN A 294 1.96 16.21 -5.81
CA ASN A 294 2.31 17.22 -6.81
C ASN A 294 3.42 18.20 -6.35
N ASP A 295 3.85 18.16 -5.08
CA ASP A 295 4.91 19.04 -4.54
C ASP A 295 6.31 18.47 -4.81
N TRP A 296 6.65 18.31 -6.07
CA TRP A 296 7.93 17.71 -6.52
C TRP A 296 9.15 18.52 -6.07
N ASP A 297 9.06 19.85 -6.05
CA ASP A 297 10.13 20.72 -5.55
C ASP A 297 10.32 20.57 -4.03
N GLY A 298 9.22 20.40 -3.29
CA GLY A 298 9.25 20.07 -1.87
C GLY A 298 9.87 18.71 -1.60
N PHE A 299 9.45 17.66 -2.32
CA PHE A 299 10.06 16.33 -2.19
C PHE A 299 11.55 16.32 -2.49
N LYS A 300 12.01 17.14 -3.44
CA LYS A 300 13.44 17.29 -3.71
C LYS A 300 14.16 17.86 -2.49
N LYS A 301 13.64 18.94 -1.90
CA LYS A 301 14.20 19.53 -0.67
C LYS A 301 14.18 18.54 0.51
N LEU A 302 13.06 17.82 0.68
CA LEU A 302 12.92 16.79 1.71
C LEU A 302 14.00 15.72 1.53
N THR A 303 14.26 15.29 0.28
CA THR A 303 15.29 14.31 -0.05
C THR A 303 16.70 14.83 0.26
N GLU A 304 16.98 16.11 -0.05
CA GLU A 304 18.26 16.75 0.27
C GLU A 304 18.51 16.83 1.78
N VAL A 305 17.46 17.03 2.60
CA VAL A 305 17.58 17.20 4.07
C VAL A 305 17.63 15.86 4.82
N LEU A 306 16.79 14.90 4.42
CA LEU A 306 16.56 13.65 5.17
C LEU A 306 16.97 12.38 4.43
N GLY A 307 17.22 12.42 3.12
CA GLY A 307 17.43 11.22 2.31
C GLY A 307 18.65 10.37 2.71
N ASP A 308 19.66 10.96 3.34
CA ASP A 308 20.81 10.22 3.88
C ASP A 308 20.52 9.55 5.27
N LYS A 309 19.41 9.92 5.90
CA LYS A 309 19.06 9.46 7.26
C LYS A 309 17.93 8.44 7.27
N VAL A 310 16.92 8.62 6.39
CA VAL A 310 15.69 7.83 6.35
C VAL A 310 15.34 7.43 4.93
N GLN A 311 14.53 6.38 4.79
CA GLN A 311 13.81 6.09 3.56
C GLN A 311 12.72 7.15 3.35
N LEU A 312 12.70 7.75 2.16
CA LEU A 312 11.65 8.63 1.70
C LEU A 312 10.90 7.91 0.60
N VAL A 313 9.77 7.35 0.98
CA VAL A 313 8.99 6.43 0.15
C VAL A 313 7.93 7.22 -0.60
N GLY A 314 7.81 6.97 -1.90
CA GLY A 314 6.68 7.43 -2.69
C GLY A 314 5.71 6.29 -2.95
N ASP A 315 4.49 6.37 -2.42
CA ASP A 315 3.34 5.58 -2.83
C ASP A 315 2.49 6.41 -3.79
N ASP A 316 1.74 7.39 -3.31
CA ASP A 316 0.94 8.30 -4.16
C ASP A 316 1.81 9.12 -5.11
N LEU A 317 3.04 9.48 -4.68
CA LEU A 317 4.01 10.20 -5.52
C LEU A 317 4.39 9.44 -6.79
N PHE A 318 4.56 8.12 -6.73
CA PHE A 318 5.05 7.30 -7.86
C PHE A 318 4.01 6.36 -8.45
N VAL A 319 2.97 6.03 -7.69
CA VAL A 319 1.84 5.14 -8.05
C VAL A 319 2.27 3.85 -8.77
N THR A 320 3.44 3.30 -8.42
CA THR A 320 4.08 2.16 -9.09
C THR A 320 4.22 2.35 -10.63
N ASN A 321 4.26 3.60 -11.08
CA ASN A 321 4.38 3.95 -12.51
C ASN A 321 5.86 4.16 -12.88
N THR A 322 6.35 3.36 -13.83
CA THR A 322 7.76 3.38 -14.24
C THR A 322 8.21 4.69 -14.89
N GLU A 323 7.31 5.41 -15.57
CA GLU A 323 7.61 6.71 -16.20
C GLU A 323 7.73 7.80 -15.12
N ILE A 324 6.81 7.82 -14.15
CA ILE A 324 6.85 8.75 -13.03
C ILE A 324 8.07 8.47 -12.14
N LEU A 325 8.35 7.20 -11.85
CA LEU A 325 9.54 6.80 -11.09
C LEU A 325 10.84 7.23 -11.81
N SER A 326 10.95 7.02 -13.13
CA SER A 326 12.12 7.45 -13.89
C SER A 326 12.36 8.94 -13.78
N LYS A 327 11.30 9.75 -13.86
CA LYS A 327 11.35 11.18 -13.65
C LYS A 327 11.80 11.55 -12.23
N GLY A 328 11.32 10.82 -11.20
CA GLY A 328 11.75 11.00 -9.81
C GLY A 328 13.24 10.72 -9.64
N ILE A 329 13.74 9.62 -10.21
CA ILE A 329 15.17 9.26 -10.19
C ILE A 329 16.02 10.34 -10.85
N GLU A 330 15.62 10.81 -12.04
CA GLU A 330 16.35 11.87 -12.77
C GLU A 330 16.44 13.19 -11.99
N GLN A 331 15.43 13.49 -11.19
CA GLN A 331 15.37 14.73 -10.39
C GLN A 331 15.92 14.57 -8.97
N GLY A 332 16.25 13.36 -8.52
CA GLY A 332 16.73 13.08 -7.17
C GLY A 332 15.63 13.25 -6.12
N ILE A 333 14.42 12.77 -6.43
CA ILE A 333 13.22 12.88 -5.60
C ILE A 333 12.91 11.51 -4.99
N GLY A 334 12.80 11.47 -3.66
CA GLY A 334 12.65 10.22 -2.91
C GLY A 334 13.90 9.34 -3.00
N ASN A 335 13.95 8.27 -2.26
CA ASN A 335 14.99 7.24 -2.34
C ASN A 335 14.44 5.82 -2.26
N SER A 336 13.13 5.71 -2.13
CA SER A 336 12.38 4.45 -2.02
C SER A 336 11.01 4.59 -2.70
N ILE A 337 10.43 3.46 -3.06
CA ILE A 337 9.09 3.37 -3.66
C ILE A 337 8.31 2.27 -2.96
N LEU A 338 7.02 2.50 -2.72
CA LEU A 338 6.08 1.46 -2.37
C LEU A 338 5.62 0.77 -3.67
N ILE A 339 5.71 -0.55 -3.71
CA ILE A 339 5.27 -1.34 -4.87
C ILE A 339 3.88 -1.90 -4.58
N LYS A 340 2.91 -1.39 -5.30
CA LYS A 340 1.56 -1.97 -5.40
C LYS A 340 1.44 -2.67 -6.73
N VAL A 341 1.11 -3.96 -6.72
CA VAL A 341 1.00 -4.77 -7.94
C VAL A 341 -0.22 -4.35 -8.76
#